data_4454996beca9e71d5b0b5efece54b25a
#
_entry.id   4454996beca9e71d5b0b5efece54b25a
#
_cell.length_a   1.000
_cell.length_b   1.000
_cell.length_c   1.000
_cell.angle_alpha   90.00
_cell.angle_beta   90.00
_cell.angle_gamma   90.00
#
_symmetry.space_group_name_H-M   'P 1'
#
loop_
_entity.id
_entity.type
_entity.pdbx_description
1 polymer ?
#
loop_
_entity_poly.entity_id
_entity_poly.type
_entity_poly.pdbx_seq_one_letter_code
_entity_poly.pdbx_strand_id
1 'polypeptide(L)'
;MAPVSMDTPNDLMVVFSNTVSAGFDTLSGAVNGVFGLLIVLVVALTGIQWALSSNREVLAAGFGKVLLIGVFAWLINDWQALSETIYAGFLELGLVAGGGSLSRAEFLNPGAVLQQGWEIVKALGETPAPVDNPLDVVGNMADALILGLAMIGILLAFAILALQIIVSLLEFKIVTLGGFILLPFGIWSKSAFLAERPLGYVVSSGLKVLALAIVVSGARTVFDQLQPSTNPDIYEALTILVASMLLAMLAMFIPNLASALVTGGPALGAGGGAGHVRVFEYALGAWAQLGADIDGEAAGDGSGYSVSLSADGQR
;
A
#
# COMPACT_ATOMS: atom_id res chain seq x y z
N MET A 1 29.93 -9.52 -16.71
CA MET A 1 29.06 -8.57 -16.00
C MET A 1 28.40 -7.72 -17.05
N ALA A 2 27.08 -7.74 -17.15
CA ALA A 2 26.37 -6.81 -18.02
C ALA A 2 26.62 -5.37 -17.49
N PRO A 3 26.76 -4.37 -18.39
CA PRO A 3 26.93 -3.00 -17.95
C PRO A 3 25.69 -2.59 -17.14
N VAL A 4 25.91 -1.92 -16.00
CA VAL A 4 24.82 -1.35 -15.19
C VAL A 4 24.09 -0.32 -16.04
N SER A 5 22.81 -0.55 -16.32
CA SER A 5 21.94 0.32 -17.08
C SER A 5 20.81 0.85 -16.22
N MET A 6 20.09 1.86 -16.71
CA MET A 6 18.86 2.35 -16.06
C MET A 6 17.75 1.28 -16.02
N ASP A 7 17.92 0.15 -16.72
CA ASP A 7 17.01 -0.99 -16.68
C ASP A 7 17.28 -1.95 -15.52
N THR A 8 18.40 -1.79 -14.81
CA THR A 8 18.74 -2.64 -13.65
C THR A 8 17.61 -2.75 -12.61
N PRO A 9 16.84 -1.69 -12.28
CA PRO A 9 15.68 -1.80 -11.38
C PRO A 9 14.58 -2.70 -11.94
N ASN A 10 14.37 -2.69 -13.26
CA ASN A 10 13.39 -3.55 -13.93
C ASN A 10 13.80 -5.02 -13.83
N ASP A 11 15.08 -5.31 -14.08
CA ASP A 11 15.63 -6.66 -13.98
C ASP A 11 15.50 -7.22 -12.57
N LEU A 12 15.83 -6.42 -11.55
CA LEU A 12 15.63 -6.79 -10.14
C LEU A 12 14.17 -7.08 -9.85
N MET A 13 13.26 -6.21 -10.25
CA MET A 13 11.82 -6.37 -10.04
C MET A 13 11.32 -7.68 -10.71
N VAL A 14 11.74 -7.97 -11.92
CA VAL A 14 11.37 -9.19 -12.67
C VAL A 14 11.93 -10.44 -11.98
N VAL A 15 13.21 -10.44 -11.59
CA VAL A 15 13.84 -11.58 -10.91
C VAL A 15 13.12 -11.90 -9.60
N PHE A 16 12.89 -10.89 -8.74
CA PHE A 16 12.17 -11.08 -7.48
C PHE A 16 10.73 -11.52 -7.71
N SER A 17 10.03 -10.89 -8.66
CA SER A 17 8.66 -11.25 -9.01
C SER A 17 8.54 -12.71 -9.46
N ASN A 18 9.46 -13.16 -10.31
CA ASN A 18 9.50 -14.55 -10.78
C ASN A 18 9.85 -15.53 -9.64
N THR A 19 10.78 -15.15 -8.75
CA THR A 19 11.15 -15.97 -7.60
C THR A 19 9.95 -16.18 -6.67
N VAL A 20 9.19 -15.12 -6.37
CA VAL A 20 7.98 -15.23 -5.55
C VAL A 20 6.89 -16.03 -6.26
N SER A 21 6.72 -15.85 -7.56
CA SER A 21 5.75 -16.64 -8.34
C SER A 21 6.09 -18.13 -8.37
N ALA A 22 7.36 -18.50 -8.51
CA ALA A 22 7.81 -19.89 -8.40
C ALA A 22 7.61 -20.47 -6.98
N GLY A 23 7.52 -19.63 -5.96
CA GLY A 23 7.20 -20.01 -4.60
C GLY A 23 5.82 -20.66 -4.46
N PHE A 24 4.82 -20.23 -5.25
CA PHE A 24 3.49 -20.84 -5.25
C PHE A 24 3.54 -22.30 -5.69
N ASP A 25 4.25 -22.60 -6.79
CA ASP A 25 4.40 -23.97 -7.28
C ASP A 25 5.12 -24.86 -6.27
N THR A 26 6.18 -24.31 -5.65
CA THR A 26 6.97 -25.04 -4.65
C THR A 26 6.15 -25.36 -3.39
N LEU A 27 5.30 -24.44 -2.94
CA LEU A 27 4.50 -24.57 -1.72
C LEU A 27 3.17 -25.28 -1.94
N SER A 28 2.70 -25.42 -3.17
CA SER A 28 1.39 -25.99 -3.50
C SER A 28 1.18 -27.39 -2.91
N GLY A 29 2.20 -28.24 -2.97
CA GLY A 29 2.15 -29.59 -2.38
C GLY A 29 1.98 -29.57 -0.86
N ALA A 30 2.70 -28.69 -0.17
CA ALA A 30 2.60 -28.55 1.28
C ALA A 30 1.25 -27.95 1.70
N VAL A 31 0.79 -26.92 1.01
CA VAL A 31 -0.51 -26.26 1.27
C VAL A 31 -1.66 -27.24 1.07
N ASN A 32 -1.67 -27.99 -0.04
CA ASN A 32 -2.66 -29.01 -0.32
C ASN A 32 -2.60 -30.17 0.70
N GLY A 33 -1.41 -30.55 1.17
CA GLY A 33 -1.24 -31.55 2.23
C GLY A 33 -1.89 -31.10 3.54
N VAL A 34 -1.62 -29.87 3.99
CA VAL A 34 -2.25 -29.28 5.18
C VAL A 34 -3.76 -29.17 5.00
N PHE A 35 -4.22 -28.74 3.83
CA PHE A 35 -5.64 -28.63 3.52
C PHE A 35 -6.34 -30.00 3.62
N GLY A 36 -5.75 -31.04 3.05
CA GLY A 36 -6.27 -32.41 3.13
C GLY A 36 -6.39 -32.91 4.58
N LEU A 37 -5.38 -32.68 5.42
CA LEU A 37 -5.42 -33.04 6.84
C LEU A 37 -6.52 -32.29 7.59
N LEU A 38 -6.71 -31.00 7.31
CA LEU A 38 -7.77 -30.19 7.92
C LEU A 38 -9.16 -30.63 7.45
N ILE A 39 -9.33 -31.05 6.19
CA ILE A 39 -10.58 -31.64 5.70
C ILE A 39 -10.93 -32.89 6.55
N VAL A 40 -9.99 -33.83 6.71
CA VAL A 40 -10.22 -35.04 7.51
C VAL A 40 -10.61 -34.68 8.94
N LEU A 41 -9.92 -33.72 9.56
CA LEU A 41 -10.23 -33.25 10.90
C LEU A 41 -11.63 -32.67 11.01
N VAL A 42 -11.99 -31.76 10.09
CA VAL A 42 -13.30 -31.07 10.09
C VAL A 42 -14.44 -32.05 9.85
N VAL A 43 -14.26 -32.99 8.91
CA VAL A 43 -15.24 -34.03 8.61
C VAL A 43 -15.42 -34.99 9.81
N ALA A 44 -14.31 -35.45 10.43
CA ALA A 44 -14.37 -36.31 11.61
C ALA A 44 -15.09 -35.62 12.78
N LEU A 45 -14.75 -34.36 13.09
CA LEU A 45 -15.41 -33.59 14.16
C LEU A 45 -16.90 -33.37 13.87
N THR A 46 -17.24 -33.07 12.62
CA THR A 46 -18.64 -32.87 12.20
C THR A 46 -19.42 -34.21 12.31
N GLY A 47 -18.80 -35.33 11.93
CA GLY A 47 -19.37 -36.65 12.07
C GLY A 47 -19.64 -37.05 13.52
N ILE A 48 -18.69 -36.74 14.43
CA ILE A 48 -18.86 -36.97 15.88
C ILE A 48 -20.01 -36.11 16.41
N GLN A 49 -20.09 -34.81 16.03
CA GLN A 49 -21.17 -33.95 16.43
C GLN A 49 -22.53 -34.47 15.93
N TRP A 50 -22.56 -35.00 14.71
CA TRP A 50 -23.77 -35.58 14.14
C TRP A 50 -24.18 -36.87 14.90
N ALA A 51 -23.23 -37.74 15.25
CA ALA A 51 -23.52 -38.95 16.00
C ALA A 51 -24.05 -38.68 17.42
N LEU A 52 -23.66 -37.59 18.03
CA LEU A 52 -24.04 -37.17 19.39
C LEU A 52 -25.32 -36.35 19.47
N SER A 53 -25.80 -35.78 18.33
CA SER A 53 -26.95 -34.90 18.31
C SER A 53 -28.15 -35.53 17.61
N SER A 54 -29.32 -35.45 18.24
CA SER A 54 -30.59 -35.97 17.69
C SER A 54 -31.29 -34.98 16.74
N ASN A 55 -30.65 -33.89 16.36
CA ASN A 55 -31.30 -32.74 15.72
C ASN A 55 -30.95 -32.68 14.20
N ARG A 56 -31.99 -32.40 13.37
CA ARG A 56 -31.84 -32.21 11.90
C ARG A 56 -31.01 -31.00 11.50
N GLU A 57 -30.80 -30.01 12.38
CA GLU A 57 -29.98 -28.83 12.16
C GLU A 57 -28.49 -29.17 11.88
N VAL A 58 -28.02 -30.32 12.39
CA VAL A 58 -26.63 -30.77 12.16
C VAL A 58 -26.40 -31.17 10.70
N LEU A 59 -27.44 -31.65 10.00
CA LEU A 59 -27.33 -31.96 8.57
C LEU A 59 -27.11 -30.69 7.73
N ALA A 60 -27.85 -29.61 8.03
CA ALA A 60 -27.67 -28.31 7.36
C ALA A 60 -26.27 -27.73 7.64
N ALA A 61 -25.78 -27.85 8.88
CA ALA A 61 -24.43 -27.44 9.24
C ALA A 61 -23.35 -28.26 8.49
N GLY A 62 -23.58 -29.56 8.29
CA GLY A 62 -22.71 -30.42 7.50
C GLY A 62 -22.61 -30.01 6.03
N PHE A 63 -23.75 -29.68 5.40
CA PHE A 63 -23.79 -29.15 4.04
C PHE A 63 -23.00 -27.83 3.91
N GLY A 64 -23.18 -26.92 4.87
CA GLY A 64 -22.41 -25.67 4.93
C GLY A 64 -20.89 -25.93 5.00
N LYS A 65 -20.46 -26.96 5.72
CA LYS A 65 -19.03 -27.34 5.78
C LYS A 65 -18.50 -27.88 4.46
N VAL A 66 -19.27 -28.70 3.76
CA VAL A 66 -18.88 -29.23 2.44
C VAL A 66 -18.76 -28.08 1.43
N LEU A 67 -19.72 -27.16 1.43
CA LEU A 67 -19.66 -25.97 0.57
C LEU A 67 -18.44 -25.10 0.89
N LEU A 68 -18.14 -24.87 2.17
CA LEU A 68 -16.98 -24.11 2.61
C LEU A 68 -15.68 -24.78 2.15
N ILE A 69 -15.55 -26.10 2.29
CA ILE A 69 -14.40 -26.88 1.80
C ILE A 69 -14.25 -26.68 0.28
N GLY A 70 -15.35 -26.76 -0.49
CA GLY A 70 -15.34 -26.53 -1.94
C GLY A 70 -14.86 -25.13 -2.32
N VAL A 71 -15.33 -24.08 -1.62
CA VAL A 71 -14.89 -22.70 -1.82
C VAL A 71 -13.41 -22.52 -1.53
N PHE A 72 -12.92 -23.09 -0.43
CA PHE A 72 -11.48 -22.99 -0.09
C PHE A 72 -10.61 -23.86 -1.01
N ALA A 73 -11.11 -25.00 -1.50
CA ALA A 73 -10.40 -25.80 -2.51
C ALA A 73 -10.22 -25.00 -3.81
N TRP A 74 -11.30 -24.35 -4.28
CA TRP A 74 -11.22 -23.46 -5.43
C TRP A 74 -10.26 -22.28 -5.15
N LEU A 75 -10.42 -21.62 -4.01
CA LEU A 75 -9.60 -20.46 -3.64
C LEU A 75 -8.11 -20.82 -3.58
N ILE A 76 -7.72 -21.99 -3.05
CA ILE A 76 -6.33 -22.46 -2.97
C ILE A 76 -5.79 -22.73 -4.38
N ASN A 77 -6.57 -23.38 -5.25
CA ASN A 77 -6.11 -23.70 -6.60
C ASN A 77 -5.92 -22.44 -7.49
N ASP A 78 -6.82 -21.46 -7.36
CA ASP A 78 -6.82 -20.26 -8.21
C ASP A 78 -6.24 -19.01 -7.51
N TRP A 79 -5.66 -19.16 -6.32
CA TRP A 79 -5.23 -18.05 -5.48
C TRP A 79 -4.26 -17.10 -6.17
N GLN A 80 -3.26 -17.63 -6.87
CA GLN A 80 -2.29 -16.81 -7.59
C GLN A 80 -2.98 -15.99 -8.69
N ALA A 81 -3.76 -16.64 -9.55
CA ALA A 81 -4.47 -16.00 -10.65
C ALA A 81 -5.48 -14.95 -10.14
N LEU A 82 -6.22 -15.28 -9.06
CA LEU A 82 -7.16 -14.37 -8.43
C LEU A 82 -6.46 -13.13 -7.86
N SER A 83 -5.37 -13.31 -7.13
CA SER A 83 -4.62 -12.21 -6.53
C SER A 83 -3.99 -11.30 -7.61
N GLU A 84 -3.44 -11.87 -8.68
CA GLU A 84 -2.90 -11.11 -9.81
C GLU A 84 -4.00 -10.34 -10.57
N THR A 85 -5.20 -10.91 -10.69
CA THR A 85 -6.36 -10.24 -11.29
C THR A 85 -6.82 -9.06 -10.44
N ILE A 86 -6.88 -9.22 -9.11
CA ILE A 86 -7.21 -8.15 -8.18
C ILE A 86 -6.17 -7.03 -8.27
N TYR A 87 -4.88 -7.37 -8.25
CA TYR A 87 -3.80 -6.39 -8.41
C TYR A 87 -3.95 -5.60 -9.72
N ALA A 88 -4.15 -6.32 -10.82
CA ALA A 88 -4.30 -5.70 -12.14
C ALA A 88 -5.51 -4.77 -12.20
N GLY A 89 -6.64 -5.16 -11.58
CA GLY A 89 -7.84 -4.34 -11.51
C GLY A 89 -7.63 -3.05 -10.72
N PHE A 90 -7.02 -3.11 -9.54
CA PHE A 90 -6.69 -1.92 -8.75
C PHE A 90 -5.68 -1.01 -9.46
N LEU A 91 -4.67 -1.59 -10.12
CA LEU A 91 -3.70 -0.83 -10.91
C LEU A 91 -4.39 -0.08 -12.04
N GLU A 92 -5.22 -0.76 -12.84
CA GLU A 92 -5.93 -0.14 -13.96
C GLU A 92 -6.86 0.99 -13.50
N LEU A 93 -7.62 0.75 -12.42
CA LEU A 93 -8.46 1.79 -11.82
C LEU A 93 -7.64 3.01 -11.37
N GLY A 94 -6.46 2.78 -10.79
CA GLY A 94 -5.55 3.84 -10.36
C GLY A 94 -4.99 4.64 -11.52
N LEU A 95 -4.59 3.97 -12.61
CA LEU A 95 -4.08 4.63 -13.82
C LEU A 95 -5.15 5.49 -14.49
N VAL A 96 -6.37 4.98 -14.60
CA VAL A 96 -7.52 5.73 -15.17
C VAL A 96 -7.86 6.93 -14.27
N ALA A 97 -7.92 6.74 -12.96
CA ALA A 97 -8.21 7.80 -12.00
C ALA A 97 -7.12 8.89 -11.96
N GLY A 98 -5.87 8.52 -12.23
CA GLY A 98 -4.72 9.44 -12.31
C GLY A 98 -4.62 10.22 -13.63
N GLY A 99 -5.58 10.07 -14.53
CA GLY A 99 -5.66 10.80 -15.81
C GLY A 99 -5.40 9.95 -17.06
N GLY A 100 -5.12 8.65 -16.91
CA GLY A 100 -4.96 7.71 -18.03
C GLY A 100 -3.74 7.98 -18.93
N SER A 101 -2.80 8.80 -18.47
CA SER A 101 -1.60 9.17 -19.23
C SER A 101 -0.53 8.08 -19.30
N LEU A 102 -0.63 7.07 -18.41
CA LEU A 102 0.29 5.95 -18.28
C LEU A 102 -0.43 4.62 -18.58
N SER A 103 0.22 3.77 -19.36
CA SER A 103 -0.18 2.38 -19.51
C SER A 103 0.34 1.52 -18.35
N ARG A 104 -0.27 0.34 -18.15
CA ARG A 104 0.20 -0.64 -17.16
C ARG A 104 1.68 -1.02 -17.38
N ALA A 105 2.10 -1.19 -18.62
CA ALA A 105 3.49 -1.55 -18.94
C ALA A 105 4.47 -0.43 -18.57
N GLU A 106 4.10 0.82 -18.79
CA GLU A 106 4.91 1.98 -18.40
C GLU A 106 4.97 2.14 -16.89
N PHE A 107 3.86 1.93 -16.16
CA PHE A 107 3.87 1.96 -14.70
C PHE A 107 4.79 0.89 -14.09
N LEU A 108 4.81 -0.31 -14.67
CA LEU A 108 5.67 -1.42 -14.25
C LEU A 108 7.11 -1.31 -14.79
N ASN A 109 7.51 -0.13 -15.24
CA ASN A 109 8.85 0.18 -15.73
C ASN A 109 9.51 1.26 -14.84
N PRO A 110 9.96 0.92 -13.62
CA PRO A 110 10.62 1.87 -12.72
C PRO A 110 11.91 2.47 -13.31
N GLY A 111 12.57 1.76 -14.25
CA GLY A 111 13.72 2.28 -14.99
C GLY A 111 13.38 3.50 -15.85
N ALA A 112 12.19 3.53 -16.47
CA ALA A 112 11.73 4.68 -17.23
C ALA A 112 11.49 5.91 -16.35
N VAL A 113 11.05 5.71 -15.10
CA VAL A 113 10.90 6.79 -14.12
C VAL A 113 12.26 7.40 -13.77
N LEU A 114 13.26 6.55 -13.53
CA LEU A 114 14.64 7.02 -13.30
C LEU A 114 15.21 7.75 -14.52
N GLN A 115 14.96 7.23 -15.71
CA GLN A 115 15.41 7.86 -16.95
C GLN A 115 14.79 9.25 -17.12
N GLN A 116 13.52 9.43 -16.82
CA GLN A 116 12.86 10.74 -16.87
C GLN A 116 13.55 11.74 -15.92
N GLY A 117 13.86 11.33 -14.69
CA GLY A 117 14.62 12.15 -13.75
C GLY A 117 16.01 12.52 -14.28
N TRP A 118 16.69 11.57 -14.92
CA TRP A 118 17.99 11.79 -15.54
C TRP A 118 17.93 12.79 -16.72
N GLU A 119 16.91 12.72 -17.56
CA GLU A 119 16.71 13.63 -18.69
C GLU A 119 16.49 15.07 -18.21
N ILE A 120 15.71 15.26 -17.13
CA ILE A 120 15.52 16.57 -16.51
C ILE A 120 16.87 17.11 -15.97
N VAL A 121 17.60 16.31 -15.23
CA VAL A 121 18.90 16.71 -14.67
C VAL A 121 19.91 17.01 -15.75
N LYS A 122 19.93 16.19 -16.82
CA LYS A 122 20.79 16.43 -17.98
C LYS A 122 20.49 17.76 -18.65
N ALA A 123 19.22 18.06 -18.88
CA ALA A 123 18.80 19.34 -19.47
C ALA A 123 19.20 20.54 -18.60
N LEU A 124 19.09 20.43 -17.26
CA LEU A 124 19.55 21.46 -16.32
C LEU A 124 21.08 21.62 -16.33
N GLY A 125 21.84 20.53 -16.55
CA GLY A 125 23.31 20.53 -16.51
C GLY A 125 23.99 20.96 -17.83
N GLU A 126 23.27 20.91 -18.95
CA GLU A 126 23.81 21.28 -20.27
C GLU A 126 23.82 22.79 -20.53
N THR A 127 23.29 23.61 -19.59
CA THR A 127 23.25 25.06 -19.73
C THR A 127 24.57 25.67 -19.24
N PRO A 128 25.42 26.23 -20.14
CA PRO A 128 26.65 26.87 -19.72
C PRO A 128 26.34 28.20 -19.02
N ALA A 129 26.86 28.38 -17.82
CA ALA A 129 26.82 29.70 -17.17
C ALA A 129 27.72 30.67 -17.98
N PRO A 130 27.22 31.80 -18.47
CA PRO A 130 28.05 32.78 -19.16
C PRO A 130 29.09 33.36 -18.18
N VAL A 131 30.36 33.26 -18.50
CA VAL A 131 31.46 33.77 -17.71
C VAL A 131 32.05 34.96 -18.49
N ASP A 132 31.49 36.15 -18.26
CA ASP A 132 31.94 37.38 -18.95
C ASP A 132 33.02 38.15 -18.17
N ASN A 133 33.12 37.93 -16.82
CA ASN A 133 34.11 38.65 -15.98
C ASN A 133 34.70 37.71 -14.88
N PRO A 134 35.97 37.92 -14.45
CA PRO A 134 36.57 37.15 -13.37
C PRO A 134 35.88 37.28 -12.00
N LEU A 135 35.16 38.37 -11.75
CA LEU A 135 34.40 38.59 -10.51
C LEU A 135 33.09 37.80 -10.50
N ASP A 136 32.56 37.44 -11.66
CA ASP A 136 31.35 36.63 -11.80
C ASP A 136 31.64 35.13 -11.46
N VAL A 137 32.91 34.71 -11.46
CA VAL A 137 33.32 33.34 -11.16
C VAL A 137 32.89 32.94 -9.75
N VAL A 138 32.95 33.83 -8.76
CA VAL A 138 32.57 33.52 -7.37
C VAL A 138 31.04 33.39 -7.23
N GLY A 139 30.30 34.28 -7.89
CA GLY A 139 28.82 34.18 -7.96
C GLY A 139 28.37 32.93 -8.69
N ASN A 140 28.92 32.68 -9.88
CA ASN A 140 28.64 31.47 -10.68
C ASN A 140 29.02 30.16 -9.97
N MET A 141 30.03 30.17 -9.08
CA MET A 141 30.39 28.98 -8.30
C MET A 141 29.33 28.66 -7.22
N ALA A 142 28.74 29.69 -6.59
CA ALA A 142 27.65 29.49 -5.64
C ALA A 142 26.39 28.97 -6.36
N ASP A 143 26.08 29.55 -7.51
CA ASP A 143 24.94 29.14 -8.33
C ASP A 143 25.10 27.71 -8.87
N ALA A 144 26.29 27.34 -9.32
CA ALA A 144 26.61 25.98 -9.76
C ALA A 144 26.49 24.95 -8.62
N LEU A 145 26.82 25.36 -7.38
CA LEU A 145 26.70 24.50 -6.21
C LEU A 145 25.23 24.27 -5.84
N ILE A 146 24.41 25.31 -5.88
CA ILE A 146 22.96 25.22 -5.65
C ILE A 146 22.31 24.35 -6.73
N LEU A 147 22.65 24.58 -7.99
CA LEU A 147 22.16 23.79 -9.12
C LEU A 147 22.55 22.32 -8.99
N GLY A 148 23.81 22.03 -8.62
CA GLY A 148 24.28 20.67 -8.39
C GLY A 148 23.52 19.96 -7.26
N LEU A 149 23.22 20.65 -6.16
CA LEU A 149 22.41 20.10 -5.07
C LEU A 149 20.96 19.87 -5.52
N ALA A 150 20.39 20.79 -6.32
CA ALA A 150 19.06 20.61 -6.87
C ALA A 150 18.98 19.39 -7.78
N MET A 151 19.95 19.18 -8.65
CA MET A 151 20.04 18.00 -9.52
C MET A 151 20.10 16.68 -8.72
N ILE A 152 20.92 16.63 -7.67
CA ILE A 152 21.01 15.46 -6.77
C ILE A 152 19.66 15.21 -6.11
N GLY A 153 19.01 16.26 -5.62
CA GLY A 153 17.68 16.17 -5.01
C GLY A 153 16.61 15.66 -5.97
N ILE A 154 16.60 16.12 -7.22
CA ILE A 154 15.69 15.65 -8.27
C ILE A 154 15.92 14.17 -8.56
N LEU A 155 17.17 13.74 -8.77
CA LEU A 155 17.48 12.32 -8.99
C LEU A 155 17.06 11.45 -7.81
N LEU A 156 17.28 11.92 -6.57
CA LEU A 156 16.86 11.20 -5.37
C LEU A 156 15.34 11.07 -5.30
N ALA A 157 14.59 12.12 -5.65
CA ALA A 157 13.13 12.08 -5.68
C ALA A 157 12.60 11.06 -6.70
N PHE A 158 13.15 11.04 -7.92
CA PHE A 158 12.79 10.06 -8.95
C PHE A 158 13.22 8.63 -8.56
N ALA A 159 14.35 8.48 -7.88
CA ALA A 159 14.78 7.18 -7.33
C ALA A 159 13.80 6.67 -6.27
N ILE A 160 13.28 7.54 -5.40
CA ILE A 160 12.26 7.18 -4.42
C ILE A 160 10.96 6.77 -5.12
N LEU A 161 10.52 7.49 -6.15
CA LEU A 161 9.34 7.11 -6.95
C LEU A 161 9.50 5.71 -7.58
N ALA A 162 10.62 5.46 -8.24
CA ALA A 162 10.92 4.17 -8.84
C ALA A 162 10.97 3.05 -7.78
N LEU A 163 11.58 3.31 -6.64
CA LEU A 163 11.65 2.35 -5.52
C LEU A 163 10.27 2.03 -4.97
N GLN A 164 9.37 3.01 -4.86
CA GLN A 164 8.00 2.78 -4.37
C GLN A 164 7.20 1.86 -5.30
N ILE A 165 7.38 1.95 -6.61
CA ILE A 165 6.75 1.04 -7.57
C ILE A 165 7.23 -0.40 -7.33
N ILE A 166 8.55 -0.60 -7.20
CA ILE A 166 9.14 -1.92 -6.95
C ILE A 166 8.63 -2.49 -5.63
N VAL A 167 8.72 -1.70 -4.56
CA VAL A 167 8.33 -2.13 -3.20
C VAL A 167 6.85 -2.50 -3.16
N SER A 168 5.96 -1.71 -3.77
CA SER A 168 4.52 -2.00 -3.79
C SER A 168 4.19 -3.30 -4.51
N LEU A 169 4.85 -3.60 -5.62
CA LEU A 169 4.66 -4.85 -6.34
C LEU A 169 5.18 -6.05 -5.55
N LEU A 170 6.39 -5.93 -5.00
CA LEU A 170 7.00 -7.01 -4.23
C LEU A 170 6.24 -7.27 -2.92
N GLU A 171 5.82 -6.21 -2.21
CA GLU A 171 4.96 -6.33 -1.03
C GLU A 171 3.71 -7.12 -1.35
N PHE A 172 3.00 -6.77 -2.44
CA PHE A 172 1.80 -7.48 -2.87
C PHE A 172 2.09 -8.97 -3.11
N LYS A 173 3.12 -9.28 -3.90
CA LYS A 173 3.47 -10.67 -4.23
C LYS A 173 3.91 -11.49 -3.02
N ILE A 174 4.73 -10.93 -2.14
CA ILE A 174 5.20 -11.63 -0.92
C ILE A 174 4.03 -11.91 0.01
N VAL A 175 3.13 -10.94 0.19
CA VAL A 175 1.98 -11.09 1.08
C VAL A 175 0.97 -12.10 0.52
N THR A 176 0.74 -12.10 -0.78
CA THR A 176 -0.13 -13.10 -1.42
C THR A 176 0.44 -14.51 -1.31
N LEU A 177 1.76 -14.68 -1.46
CA LEU A 177 2.43 -15.96 -1.23
C LEU A 177 2.32 -16.39 0.24
N GLY A 178 2.55 -15.48 1.18
CA GLY A 178 2.35 -15.75 2.61
C GLY A 178 0.90 -16.11 2.95
N GLY A 179 -0.05 -15.42 2.32
CA GLY A 179 -1.47 -15.68 2.44
C GLY A 179 -1.87 -17.07 1.94
N PHE A 180 -1.27 -17.53 0.85
CA PHE A 180 -1.49 -18.86 0.29
C PHE A 180 -1.28 -19.99 1.32
N ILE A 181 -0.24 -19.87 2.15
CA ILE A 181 0.06 -20.83 3.20
C ILE A 181 -1.04 -20.87 4.28
N LEU A 182 -1.73 -19.75 4.50
CA LEU A 182 -2.73 -19.60 5.56
C LEU A 182 -4.15 -19.98 5.12
N LEU A 183 -4.43 -20.05 3.82
CA LEU A 183 -5.76 -20.37 3.29
C LEU A 183 -6.37 -21.70 3.80
N PRO A 184 -5.62 -22.80 3.92
CA PRO A 184 -6.17 -24.06 4.43
C PRO A 184 -6.87 -23.96 5.78
N PHE A 185 -6.38 -23.05 6.64
CA PHE A 185 -6.92 -22.87 7.99
C PHE A 185 -8.34 -22.27 8.02
N GLY A 186 -8.82 -21.76 6.88
CA GLY A 186 -10.16 -21.17 6.77
C GLY A 186 -11.31 -22.14 6.90
N ILE A 187 -11.11 -23.45 6.66
CA ILE A 187 -12.18 -24.44 6.76
C ILE A 187 -12.53 -24.84 8.20
N TRP A 188 -11.63 -24.60 9.15
CA TRP A 188 -11.86 -24.89 10.55
C TRP A 188 -12.18 -23.59 11.32
N SER A 189 -13.37 -23.52 11.90
CA SER A 189 -13.88 -22.30 12.56
C SER A 189 -13.00 -21.76 13.68
N LYS A 190 -12.15 -22.58 14.31
CA LYS A 190 -11.22 -22.13 15.34
C LYS A 190 -9.97 -21.45 14.81
N SER A 191 -9.59 -21.72 13.56
CA SER A 191 -8.42 -21.15 12.89
C SER A 191 -8.78 -20.27 11.67
N ALA A 192 -10.06 -20.10 11.36
CA ALA A 192 -10.54 -19.34 10.19
C ALA A 192 -9.99 -17.92 10.13
N PHE A 193 -9.75 -17.29 11.30
CA PHE A 193 -9.16 -15.96 11.38
C PHE A 193 -7.77 -15.85 10.72
N LEU A 194 -7.06 -16.99 10.57
CA LEU A 194 -5.76 -17.03 9.89
C LEU A 194 -5.90 -16.86 8.38
N ALA A 195 -7.00 -17.35 7.79
CA ALA A 195 -7.29 -17.21 6.36
C ALA A 195 -7.98 -15.88 6.03
N GLU A 196 -8.74 -15.30 6.96
CA GLU A 196 -9.41 -14.02 6.78
C GLU A 196 -8.42 -12.85 6.62
N ARG A 197 -7.31 -12.87 7.36
CA ARG A 197 -6.28 -11.83 7.33
C ARG A 197 -5.63 -11.65 5.95
N PRO A 198 -5.14 -12.72 5.28
CA PRO A 198 -4.60 -12.62 3.93
C PRO A 198 -5.59 -12.03 2.91
N LEU A 199 -6.87 -12.43 2.99
CA LEU A 199 -7.90 -11.89 2.10
C LEU A 199 -8.05 -10.38 2.26
N GLY A 200 -8.14 -9.89 3.49
CA GLY A 200 -8.17 -8.46 3.79
C GLY A 200 -6.90 -7.73 3.35
N TYR A 201 -5.75 -8.39 3.48
CA TYR A 201 -4.48 -7.79 3.10
C TYR A 201 -4.30 -7.66 1.59
N VAL A 202 -4.79 -8.60 0.79
CA VAL A 202 -4.79 -8.51 -0.68
C VAL A 202 -5.57 -7.29 -1.14
N VAL A 203 -6.73 -7.03 -0.55
CA VAL A 203 -7.53 -5.83 -0.86
C VAL A 203 -6.81 -4.57 -0.41
N SER A 204 -6.24 -4.57 0.79
CA SER A 204 -5.50 -3.43 1.35
C SER A 204 -4.27 -3.08 0.50
N SER A 205 -3.48 -4.08 0.08
CA SER A 205 -2.32 -3.85 -0.78
C SER A 205 -2.72 -3.47 -2.21
N GLY A 206 -3.86 -3.97 -2.70
CA GLY A 206 -4.47 -3.51 -3.95
C GLY A 206 -4.79 -2.01 -3.92
N LEU A 207 -5.37 -1.51 -2.82
CA LEU A 207 -5.61 -0.08 -2.63
C LEU A 207 -4.33 0.75 -2.55
N LYS A 208 -3.24 0.21 -1.98
CA LYS A 208 -1.93 0.86 -2.03
C LYS A 208 -1.45 1.07 -3.45
N VAL A 209 -1.58 0.03 -4.28
CA VAL A 209 -1.19 0.08 -5.70
C VAL A 209 -2.06 1.06 -6.48
N LEU A 210 -3.37 1.05 -6.25
CA LEU A 210 -4.29 2.03 -6.84
C LEU A 210 -3.86 3.47 -6.52
N ALA A 211 -3.61 3.75 -5.25
CA ALA A 211 -3.21 5.07 -4.80
C ALA A 211 -1.84 5.50 -5.37
N LEU A 212 -0.88 4.56 -5.43
CA LEU A 212 0.42 4.81 -6.04
C LEU A 212 0.28 5.08 -7.55
N ALA A 213 -0.58 4.34 -8.25
CA ALA A 213 -0.83 4.52 -9.67
C ALA A 213 -1.44 5.90 -9.98
N ILE A 214 -2.35 6.39 -9.13
CA ILE A 214 -2.88 7.76 -9.22
C ILE A 214 -1.75 8.77 -9.10
N VAL A 215 -0.88 8.64 -8.09
CA VAL A 215 0.22 9.58 -7.84
C VAL A 215 1.22 9.57 -9.00
N VAL A 216 1.63 8.40 -9.46
CA VAL A 216 2.63 8.26 -10.54
C VAL A 216 2.07 8.74 -11.89
N SER A 217 0.80 8.43 -12.18
CA SER A 217 0.14 8.92 -13.40
C SER A 217 -0.03 10.44 -13.38
N GLY A 218 -0.47 11.00 -12.24
CA GLY A 218 -0.54 12.45 -12.06
C GLY A 218 0.84 13.14 -12.10
N ALA A 219 1.88 12.48 -11.54
CA ALA A 219 3.25 12.97 -11.58
C ALA A 219 3.75 13.15 -13.01
N ARG A 220 3.48 12.19 -13.90
CA ARG A 220 3.86 12.30 -15.31
C ARG A 220 3.29 13.56 -15.96
N THR A 221 2.01 13.84 -15.76
CA THR A 221 1.36 15.03 -16.31
C THR A 221 1.99 16.32 -15.79
N VAL A 222 2.39 16.34 -14.50
CA VAL A 222 3.08 17.49 -13.91
C VAL A 222 4.48 17.66 -14.50
N PHE A 223 5.26 16.57 -14.64
CA PHE A 223 6.62 16.65 -15.19
C PHE A 223 6.65 16.95 -16.69
N ASP A 224 5.64 16.53 -17.44
CA ASP A 224 5.51 16.91 -18.85
C ASP A 224 5.32 18.44 -19.02
N GLN A 225 4.75 19.10 -18.01
CA GLN A 225 4.59 20.57 -17.98
C GLN A 225 5.80 21.30 -17.38
N LEU A 226 6.60 20.61 -16.55
CA LEU A 226 7.79 21.13 -15.87
C LEU A 226 9.09 20.79 -16.62
N GLN A 227 9.05 20.63 -17.94
CA GLN A 227 10.28 20.44 -18.72
C GLN A 227 11.15 21.68 -18.61
N PRO A 228 12.48 21.52 -18.36
CA PRO A 228 13.40 22.65 -18.31
C PRO A 228 13.37 23.46 -19.61
N SER A 229 13.39 24.77 -19.50
CA SER A 229 13.51 25.66 -20.65
C SER A 229 14.86 25.49 -21.35
N THR A 230 15.02 26.07 -22.53
CA THR A 230 16.30 26.03 -23.27
C THR A 230 17.42 26.78 -22.54
N ASN A 231 17.11 27.59 -21.54
CA ASN A 231 18.07 28.35 -20.73
C ASN A 231 17.58 28.39 -19.28
N PRO A 232 17.57 27.22 -18.56
CA PRO A 232 17.00 27.13 -17.23
C PRO A 232 17.79 27.97 -16.22
N ASP A 233 17.07 28.70 -15.39
CA ASP A 233 17.62 29.45 -14.29
C ASP A 233 17.56 28.63 -12.97
N ILE A 234 18.17 29.14 -11.91
CA ILE A 234 18.18 28.51 -10.59
C ILE A 234 16.78 28.35 -10.03
N TYR A 235 15.89 29.33 -10.27
CA TYR A 235 14.51 29.30 -9.77
C TYR A 235 13.71 28.16 -10.43
N GLU A 236 13.93 27.93 -11.72
CA GLU A 236 13.33 26.81 -12.46
C GLU A 236 13.83 25.47 -11.90
N ALA A 237 15.14 25.31 -11.68
CA ALA A 237 15.70 24.12 -11.08
C ALA A 237 15.16 23.85 -9.66
N LEU A 238 15.05 24.88 -8.82
CA LEU A 238 14.48 24.77 -7.49
C LEU A 238 12.98 24.43 -7.53
N THR A 239 12.24 24.97 -8.49
CA THR A 239 10.81 24.66 -8.68
C THR A 239 10.63 23.18 -9.05
N ILE A 240 11.43 22.66 -9.98
CA ILE A 240 11.41 21.25 -10.36
C ILE A 240 11.83 20.35 -9.18
N LEU A 241 12.84 20.78 -8.39
CA LEU A 241 13.26 20.08 -7.19
C LEU A 241 12.10 19.96 -6.18
N VAL A 242 11.44 21.07 -5.87
CA VAL A 242 10.32 21.09 -4.91
C VAL A 242 9.18 20.21 -5.40
N ALA A 243 8.80 20.32 -6.68
CA ALA A 243 7.76 19.48 -7.29
C ALA A 243 8.13 17.99 -7.22
N SER A 244 9.37 17.63 -7.56
CA SER A 244 9.87 16.26 -7.51
C SER A 244 9.83 15.69 -6.09
N MET A 245 10.32 16.46 -5.10
CA MET A 245 10.30 16.04 -3.69
C MET A 245 8.87 15.89 -3.17
N LEU A 246 7.96 16.80 -3.54
CA LEU A 246 6.57 16.73 -3.13
C LEU A 246 5.90 15.47 -3.68
N LEU A 247 6.14 15.13 -4.95
CA LEU A 247 5.63 13.90 -5.57
C LEU A 247 6.23 12.64 -4.96
N ALA A 248 7.53 12.65 -4.64
CA ALA A 248 8.17 11.55 -3.92
C ALA A 248 7.55 11.34 -2.52
N MET A 249 7.27 12.42 -1.80
CA MET A 249 6.57 12.35 -0.51
C MET A 249 5.14 11.81 -0.67
N LEU A 250 4.39 12.27 -1.67
CA LEU A 250 3.05 11.75 -1.95
C LEU A 250 3.09 10.25 -2.23
N ALA A 251 4.05 9.78 -3.05
CA ALA A 251 4.22 8.37 -3.35
C ALA A 251 4.57 7.52 -2.12
N MET A 252 5.22 8.09 -1.11
CA MET A 252 5.52 7.40 0.15
C MET A 252 4.34 7.35 1.11
N PHE A 253 3.56 8.42 1.22
CA PHE A 253 2.52 8.56 2.25
C PHE A 253 1.14 8.13 1.79
N ILE A 254 0.72 8.47 0.56
CA ILE A 254 -0.65 8.23 0.07
C ILE A 254 -1.00 6.74 0.01
N PRO A 255 -0.12 5.81 -0.46
CA PRO A 255 -0.45 4.39 -0.48
C PRO A 255 -0.75 3.83 0.92
N ASN A 256 -0.01 4.29 1.94
CA ASN A 256 -0.24 3.87 3.32
C ASN A 256 -1.57 4.39 3.88
N LEU A 257 -1.97 5.62 3.53
CA LEU A 257 -3.28 6.16 3.87
C LEU A 257 -4.41 5.37 3.21
N ALA A 258 -4.24 5.00 1.94
CA ALA A 258 -5.24 4.22 1.21
C ALA A 258 -5.45 2.84 1.84
N SER A 259 -4.38 2.15 2.25
CA SER A 259 -4.48 0.85 2.90
C SER A 259 -5.16 0.91 4.27
N ALA A 260 -5.04 2.04 4.98
CA ALA A 260 -5.68 2.25 6.27
C ALA A 260 -7.22 2.26 6.19
N LEU A 261 -7.81 2.56 5.04
CA LEU A 261 -9.26 2.48 4.82
C LEU A 261 -9.82 1.06 5.03
N VAL A 262 -9.03 0.04 4.74
CA VAL A 262 -9.44 -1.37 4.93
C VAL A 262 -9.05 -1.88 6.31
N THR A 263 -7.87 -1.50 6.81
CA THR A 263 -7.36 -2.00 8.09
C THR A 263 -7.91 -1.27 9.30
N GLY A 264 -8.57 -0.11 9.09
CA GLY A 264 -9.22 0.66 10.15
C GLY A 264 -8.24 1.34 11.12
N GLY A 265 -6.96 1.44 10.78
CA GLY A 265 -5.94 2.09 11.61
C GLY A 265 -5.52 3.45 11.05
N PRO A 266 -5.24 4.47 11.87
CA PRO A 266 -4.66 5.72 11.40
C PRO A 266 -3.23 5.47 10.94
N ALA A 267 -2.98 5.55 9.62
CA ALA A 267 -1.69 5.29 8.99
C ALA A 267 -0.71 6.48 9.02
N LEU A 268 -0.94 7.45 9.89
CA LEU A 268 -0.07 8.61 10.06
C LEU A 268 1.01 8.33 11.12
N GLY A 269 1.97 7.47 10.78
CA GLY A 269 3.15 7.30 11.64
C GLY A 269 3.92 6.04 11.30
N ALA A 270 5.17 6.17 10.94
CA ALA A 270 6.12 5.08 10.89
C ALA A 270 6.39 4.61 12.34
N GLY A 271 5.52 3.77 12.90
CA GLY A 271 5.69 3.24 14.25
C GLY A 271 4.44 3.15 15.13
N GLY A 272 3.23 3.35 14.58
CA GLY A 272 1.99 3.34 15.35
C GLY A 272 1.50 1.94 15.72
N GLY A 273 2.14 1.28 16.69
CA GLY A 273 1.53 0.14 17.38
C GLY A 273 0.38 0.60 18.28
N ALA A 274 -0.66 -0.23 18.34
CA ALA A 274 -1.72 -0.40 19.38
C ALA A 274 -2.20 0.78 20.26
N GLY A 275 -1.52 1.91 20.31
CA GLY A 275 -1.84 3.03 21.19
C GLY A 275 -2.93 3.97 20.68
N HIS A 276 -3.09 4.09 19.36
CA HIS A 276 -3.97 5.12 18.78
C HIS A 276 -5.44 4.69 18.62
N VAL A 277 -5.71 3.40 18.61
CA VAL A 277 -7.09 2.88 18.55
C VAL A 277 -7.88 3.31 19.79
N ARG A 278 -7.24 3.36 20.95
CA ARG A 278 -7.88 3.83 22.19
C ARG A 278 -8.22 5.32 22.16
N VAL A 279 -7.38 6.16 21.58
CA VAL A 279 -7.65 7.62 21.52
C VAL A 279 -8.85 7.91 20.63
N PHE A 280 -9.04 7.18 19.54
CA PHE A 280 -10.19 7.35 18.66
C PHE A 280 -11.49 6.80 19.27
N GLU A 281 -11.44 5.66 19.97
CA GLU A 281 -12.56 5.13 20.75
C GLU A 281 -12.95 6.09 21.88
N TYR A 282 -11.97 6.66 22.60
CA TYR A 282 -12.24 7.68 23.62
C TYR A 282 -12.81 8.97 23.02
N ALA A 283 -12.32 9.41 21.86
CA ALA A 283 -12.84 10.59 21.16
C ALA A 283 -14.28 10.36 20.67
N LEU A 284 -14.57 9.21 20.04
CA LEU A 284 -15.93 8.85 19.61
C LEU A 284 -16.88 8.69 20.78
N GLY A 285 -16.42 8.08 21.91
CA GLY A 285 -17.20 7.96 23.13
C GLY A 285 -17.51 9.33 23.75
N ALA A 286 -16.52 10.23 23.76
CA ALA A 286 -16.71 11.60 24.25
C ALA A 286 -17.67 12.41 23.35
N TRP A 287 -17.58 12.28 22.03
CA TRP A 287 -18.52 12.92 21.09
C TRP A 287 -19.94 12.36 21.21
N ALA A 288 -20.11 11.05 21.42
CA ALA A 288 -21.41 10.44 21.64
C ALA A 288 -22.04 10.90 22.95
N GLN A 289 -21.26 11.09 24.02
CA GLN A 289 -21.71 11.64 25.27
C GLN A 289 -22.07 13.12 25.16
N LEU A 290 -21.26 13.92 24.45
CA LEU A 290 -21.55 15.34 24.21
C LEU A 290 -22.85 15.51 23.39
N GLY A 291 -23.08 14.65 22.39
CA GLY A 291 -24.33 14.62 21.62
C GLY A 291 -25.55 14.28 22.50
N ALA A 292 -25.42 13.31 23.39
CA ALA A 292 -26.49 12.93 24.30
C ALA A 292 -26.80 14.02 25.35
N ASP A 293 -25.78 14.76 25.81
CA ASP A 293 -25.97 15.90 26.72
C ASP A 293 -26.65 17.09 26.02
N ILE A 294 -26.33 17.36 24.76
CA ILE A 294 -26.97 18.42 23.96
C ILE A 294 -28.44 18.10 23.67
N ASP A 295 -28.74 16.83 23.35
CA ASP A 295 -30.12 16.37 23.10
C ASP A 295 -30.95 16.26 24.42
N GLY A 296 -30.28 16.03 25.57
CA GLY A 296 -30.89 16.03 26.91
C GLY A 296 -31.23 17.42 27.40
N GLU A 297 -30.44 18.44 27.04
CA GLU A 297 -30.70 19.84 27.47
C GLU A 297 -31.78 20.52 26.62
N ALA A 298 -32.05 20.00 25.40
CA ALA A 298 -33.18 20.44 24.58
C ALA A 298 -34.56 19.89 25.00
N ALA A 299 -34.62 18.92 25.90
CA ALA A 299 -35.82 18.20 26.30
C ALA A 299 -36.19 18.42 27.79
N GLY A 300 -36.10 19.63 28.35
CA GLY A 300 -36.93 19.98 29.47
C GLY A 300 -36.29 20.13 30.83
N ASP A 301 -36.65 21.22 31.41
CA ASP A 301 -36.95 21.52 32.84
C ASP A 301 -35.80 21.53 33.84
N GLY A 302 -35.71 22.73 34.44
CA GLY A 302 -34.72 23.11 35.41
C GLY A 302 -34.75 22.32 36.72
N SER A 303 -33.72 21.54 36.93
CA SER A 303 -33.25 21.23 38.29
C SER A 303 -31.74 20.98 38.26
N GLY A 304 -31.02 21.81 39.00
CA GLY A 304 -29.58 21.83 39.02
C GLY A 304 -28.98 20.54 39.58
N TYR A 305 -27.95 20.05 38.88
CA TYR A 305 -27.04 19.05 39.43
C TYR A 305 -25.62 19.64 39.53
N SER A 306 -25.15 19.71 40.78
CA SER A 306 -23.78 20.03 41.13
C SER A 306 -22.86 18.86 40.76
N VAL A 307 -21.91 19.08 39.85
CA VAL A 307 -20.86 18.11 39.55
C VAL A 307 -19.80 18.17 40.65
N SER A 308 -19.72 17.11 41.48
CA SER A 308 -18.58 16.88 42.36
C SER A 308 -17.51 16.10 41.61
N LEU A 309 -16.39 16.74 41.27
CA LEU A 309 -15.16 16.08 40.86
C LEU A 309 -14.54 15.37 42.08
N SER A 310 -14.70 14.06 42.13
CA SER A 310 -13.92 13.20 43.01
C SER A 310 -12.69 12.70 42.25
N ALA A 311 -11.56 13.32 42.54
CA ALA A 311 -10.26 12.75 42.26
C ALA A 311 -9.96 11.71 43.33
N ASP A 312 -9.99 10.43 42.98
CA ASP A 312 -9.38 9.41 43.84
C ASP A 312 -8.45 8.53 42.96
N GLY A 313 -7.17 8.74 43.20
CA GLY A 313 -6.10 7.92 42.68
C GLY A 313 -5.77 6.85 43.74
N GLN A 314 -5.07 5.82 43.30
CA GLN A 314 -4.37 4.77 44.06
C GLN A 314 -5.16 3.47 44.31
N ARG A 315 -4.91 2.44 43.53
CA ARG A 315 -3.94 1.34 43.88
C ARG A 315 -3.80 0.39 42.71
#